data_600c7379391fa7c0d6859604fdd37e18
#
_entry.id   600c7379391fa7c0d6859604fdd37e18
#
_cell.length_a   1.000
_cell.length_b   1.000
_cell.length_c   1.000
_cell.angle_alpha   90.00
_cell.angle_beta   90.00
_cell.angle_gamma   90.00
#
_symmetry.space_group_name_H-M   'P 1'
#
loop_
_entity.id
_entity.type
_entity.pdbx_description
1 polymer ?
#
loop_
_entity_poly.entity_id
_entity_poly.type
_entity_poly.pdbx_seq_one_letter_code
_entity_poly.pdbx_strand_id
1 'polypeptide(L)'
;QYPQISPPTVSVSTSYTGASAAVVNQTVAQIVEDQVNGTQGMDYMSSTSDDTGRYSLSVTFEVGTDGDMDSVKVQNNVASATSQLPSEVQQVGVTTKKSTNDMAYMMSFYSPDGTYDRAFMKNYATIYLLDKLKRINGVGDVQVFGSDYAMRVWLNPDKLAELGLTVADVSAAIKEQNVQAPAGTVGAMPVNNGQEKQMSGKIEGRLTTPEEFGNVIIKSNGDGQFVRLKDVAKIETGS
;
A
#
# COMPACT_ATOMS: atom_id res chain seq x y z
N GLN A 1 3.52 38.25 3.65
CA GLN A 1 2.69 37.12 3.21
C GLN A 1 1.99 37.55 1.94
N TYR A 2 2.25 36.88 0.83
CA TYR A 2 1.46 37.08 -0.37
C TYR A 2 0.08 36.43 -0.16
N PRO A 3 -1.02 37.03 -0.66
CA PRO A 3 -2.32 36.40 -0.57
C PRO A 3 -2.29 35.03 -1.29
N GLN A 4 -2.98 34.03 -0.72
CA GLN A 4 -3.14 32.76 -1.40
C GLN A 4 -3.99 32.99 -2.66
N ILE A 5 -3.33 32.88 -3.81
CA ILE A 5 -3.95 33.12 -5.13
C ILE A 5 -4.46 31.79 -5.72
N SER A 6 -3.89 30.66 -5.27
CA SER A 6 -4.31 29.33 -5.72
C SER A 6 -5.38 28.75 -4.80
N PRO A 7 -6.46 28.19 -5.38
CA PRO A 7 -7.52 27.53 -4.61
C PRO A 7 -6.97 26.31 -3.87
N PRO A 8 -7.38 26.07 -2.62
CA PRO A 8 -7.02 24.86 -1.91
C PRO A 8 -7.54 23.62 -2.65
N THR A 9 -6.74 22.57 -2.68
CA THR A 9 -7.10 21.30 -3.32
C THR A 9 -6.88 20.16 -2.36
N VAL A 10 -7.83 19.21 -2.33
CA VAL A 10 -7.75 17.99 -1.55
C VAL A 10 -7.74 16.79 -2.49
N SER A 11 -6.77 15.92 -2.36
CA SER A 11 -6.65 14.69 -3.14
C SER A 11 -7.12 13.49 -2.31
N VAL A 12 -7.96 12.67 -2.93
CA VAL A 12 -8.43 11.39 -2.40
C VAL A 12 -7.92 10.29 -3.32
N SER A 13 -7.29 9.25 -2.78
CA SER A 13 -6.76 8.16 -3.59
C SER A 13 -6.92 6.81 -2.91
N THR A 14 -7.17 5.79 -3.73
CA THR A 14 -7.20 4.39 -3.33
C THR A 14 -6.82 3.49 -4.50
N SER A 15 -6.74 2.18 -4.26
CA SER A 15 -6.44 1.20 -5.29
C SER A 15 -7.32 -0.05 -5.13
N TYR A 16 -7.91 -0.48 -6.22
CA TYR A 16 -8.61 -1.74 -6.34
C TYR A 16 -7.82 -2.68 -7.25
N THR A 17 -6.85 -3.37 -6.67
CA THR A 17 -5.89 -4.20 -7.40
C THR A 17 -6.59 -5.27 -8.23
N GLY A 18 -6.30 -5.30 -9.53
CA GLY A 18 -6.86 -6.26 -10.48
C GLY A 18 -8.20 -5.85 -11.12
N ALA A 19 -8.75 -4.69 -10.73
CA ALA A 19 -9.94 -4.14 -11.37
C ALA A 19 -9.57 -3.30 -12.59
N SER A 20 -10.40 -3.34 -13.63
CA SER A 20 -10.31 -2.42 -14.78
C SER A 20 -10.84 -1.03 -14.42
N ALA A 21 -10.48 -0.01 -15.20
CA ALA A 21 -10.96 1.36 -15.01
C ALA A 21 -12.50 1.44 -14.94
N ALA A 22 -13.21 0.66 -15.75
CA ALA A 22 -14.68 0.61 -15.73
C ALA A 22 -15.24 0.08 -14.41
N VAL A 23 -14.63 -0.97 -13.86
CA VAL A 23 -15.03 -1.54 -12.56
C VAL A 23 -14.71 -0.56 -11.43
N VAL A 24 -13.52 0.04 -11.42
CA VAL A 24 -13.13 1.06 -10.44
C VAL A 24 -14.13 2.24 -10.48
N ASN A 25 -14.51 2.68 -11.67
CA ASN A 25 -15.45 3.77 -11.82
C ASN A 25 -16.82 3.45 -11.21
N GLN A 26 -17.36 2.26 -11.47
CA GLN A 26 -18.69 1.85 -10.97
C GLN A 26 -18.71 1.54 -9.48
N THR A 27 -17.66 0.93 -8.94
CA THR A 27 -17.67 0.39 -7.57
C THR A 27 -16.94 1.25 -6.55
N VAL A 28 -16.11 2.19 -7.00
CA VAL A 28 -15.31 3.07 -6.13
C VAL A 28 -15.61 4.52 -6.41
N ALA A 29 -15.42 4.97 -7.67
CA ALA A 29 -15.50 6.38 -8.02
C ALA A 29 -16.89 6.94 -7.71
N GLN A 30 -17.95 6.34 -8.24
CA GLN A 30 -19.32 6.81 -8.03
C GLN A 30 -19.68 6.92 -6.54
N ILE A 31 -19.34 5.92 -5.73
CA ILE A 31 -19.64 5.91 -4.31
C ILE A 31 -18.92 7.05 -3.57
N VAL A 32 -17.62 7.24 -3.86
CA VAL A 32 -16.82 8.29 -3.23
C VAL A 32 -17.26 9.67 -3.69
N GLU A 33 -17.51 9.84 -4.98
CA GLU A 33 -17.92 11.11 -5.57
C GLU A 33 -19.29 11.55 -5.09
N ASP A 34 -20.25 10.64 -4.98
CA ASP A 34 -21.59 10.94 -4.45
C ASP A 34 -21.53 11.45 -3.00
N GLN A 35 -20.64 10.91 -2.19
CA GLN A 35 -20.47 11.35 -0.80
C GLN A 35 -19.67 12.65 -0.67
N VAL A 36 -18.71 12.87 -1.56
CA VAL A 36 -17.88 14.10 -1.56
C VAL A 36 -18.61 15.26 -2.21
N ASN A 37 -19.51 14.96 -3.16
CA ASN A 37 -20.29 15.97 -3.85
C ASN A 37 -21.12 16.83 -2.87
N GLY A 38 -21.08 18.14 -3.08
CA GLY A 38 -21.78 19.09 -2.19
C GLY A 38 -21.02 19.41 -0.90
N THR A 39 -19.73 19.06 -0.78
CA THR A 39 -18.89 19.52 0.33
C THR A 39 -18.86 21.05 0.35
N GLN A 40 -19.13 21.64 1.51
CA GLN A 40 -19.21 23.10 1.66
C GLN A 40 -17.91 23.81 1.25
N GLY A 41 -18.03 24.77 0.35
CA GLY A 41 -16.91 25.54 -0.20
C GLY A 41 -16.20 24.85 -1.36
N MET A 42 -16.72 23.71 -1.84
CA MET A 42 -16.21 23.05 -3.04
C MET A 42 -16.63 23.85 -4.29
N ASP A 43 -15.66 24.07 -5.18
CA ASP A 43 -15.88 24.69 -6.48
C ASP A 43 -16.15 23.60 -7.55
N TYR A 44 -15.21 22.69 -7.72
CA TYR A 44 -15.36 21.53 -8.60
C TYR A 44 -14.53 20.34 -8.12
N MET A 45 -14.83 19.17 -8.68
CA MET A 45 -14.04 17.98 -8.51
C MET A 45 -13.76 17.29 -9.84
N SER A 46 -12.64 16.57 -9.92
CA SER A 46 -12.27 15.74 -11.07
C SER A 46 -11.67 14.44 -10.61
N SER A 47 -12.02 13.34 -11.26
CA SER A 47 -11.51 12.03 -10.93
C SER A 47 -10.87 11.32 -12.10
N THR A 48 -10.02 10.37 -11.82
CA THR A 48 -9.37 9.49 -12.78
C THR A 48 -9.35 8.07 -12.24
N SER A 49 -9.79 7.12 -13.07
CA SER A 49 -9.69 5.68 -12.83
C SER A 49 -8.84 5.07 -13.93
N ASP A 50 -7.89 4.21 -13.60
CA ASP A 50 -7.03 3.55 -14.57
C ASP A 50 -7.17 2.01 -14.54
N ASP A 51 -6.67 1.35 -15.59
CA ASP A 51 -6.72 -0.11 -15.72
C ASP A 51 -5.75 -0.86 -14.80
N THR A 52 -4.95 -0.14 -14.01
CA THR A 52 -4.15 -0.72 -12.92
C THR A 52 -4.94 -0.82 -11.62
N GLY A 53 -6.21 -0.40 -11.64
CA GLY A 53 -7.09 -0.39 -10.48
C GLY A 53 -6.92 0.85 -9.58
N ARG A 54 -6.19 1.87 -10.00
CA ARG A 54 -5.98 3.08 -9.23
C ARG A 54 -7.13 4.06 -9.45
N TYR A 55 -7.59 4.64 -8.35
CA TYR A 55 -8.53 5.75 -8.32
C TYR A 55 -7.89 6.98 -7.69
N SER A 56 -8.10 8.14 -8.28
CA SER A 56 -7.68 9.43 -7.76
C SER A 56 -8.76 10.48 -8.01
N LEU A 57 -9.17 11.18 -6.95
CA LEU A 57 -10.11 12.30 -6.99
C LEU A 57 -9.41 13.55 -6.49
N SER A 58 -9.56 14.65 -7.23
CA SER A 58 -9.10 15.98 -6.86
C SER A 58 -10.30 16.86 -6.60
N VAL A 59 -10.40 17.40 -5.41
CA VAL A 59 -11.47 18.31 -4.98
C VAL A 59 -10.88 19.70 -4.81
N THR A 60 -11.32 20.65 -5.60
CA THR A 60 -10.88 22.05 -5.57
C THR A 60 -11.91 22.89 -4.84
N PHE A 61 -11.43 23.74 -3.94
CA PHE A 61 -12.25 24.62 -3.11
C PHE A 61 -12.15 26.08 -3.57
N GLU A 62 -13.08 26.91 -3.13
CA GLU A 62 -13.05 28.34 -3.39
C GLU A 62 -11.80 28.99 -2.81
N VAL A 63 -11.29 30.04 -3.49
CA VAL A 63 -10.14 30.79 -3.02
C VAL A 63 -10.47 31.48 -1.69
N GLY A 64 -9.60 31.27 -0.69
CA GLY A 64 -9.75 31.85 0.65
C GLY A 64 -10.37 30.92 1.68
N THR A 65 -10.76 29.69 1.31
CA THR A 65 -11.12 28.66 2.27
C THR A 65 -9.89 28.12 3.01
N ASP A 66 -10.10 27.56 4.19
CA ASP A 66 -9.04 26.91 4.96
C ASP A 66 -8.84 25.48 4.46
N GLY A 67 -7.74 25.24 3.75
CA GLY A 67 -7.43 23.92 3.19
C GLY A 67 -7.26 22.79 4.22
N ASP A 68 -6.98 23.10 5.49
CA ASP A 68 -6.93 22.08 6.54
C ASP A 68 -8.35 21.67 6.95
N MET A 69 -9.24 22.64 7.10
CA MET A 69 -10.67 22.37 7.33
C MET A 69 -11.32 21.67 6.14
N ASP A 70 -10.98 22.06 4.93
CA ASP A 70 -11.49 21.44 3.70
C ASP A 70 -11.06 19.98 3.59
N SER A 71 -9.82 19.66 3.96
CA SER A 71 -9.33 18.29 4.04
C SER A 71 -10.11 17.45 5.07
N VAL A 72 -10.43 18.01 6.23
CA VAL A 72 -11.24 17.34 7.26
C VAL A 72 -12.67 17.08 6.77
N LYS A 73 -13.30 18.05 6.08
CA LYS A 73 -14.65 17.86 5.51
C LYS A 73 -14.65 16.71 4.49
N VAL A 74 -13.70 16.71 3.54
CA VAL A 74 -13.57 15.65 2.54
C VAL A 74 -13.32 14.30 3.22
N GLN A 75 -12.43 14.24 4.22
CA GLN A 75 -12.13 13.01 4.95
C GLN A 75 -13.37 12.45 5.66
N ASN A 76 -14.21 13.28 6.26
CA ASN A 76 -15.45 12.86 6.91
C ASN A 76 -16.43 12.28 5.87
N ASN A 77 -16.57 12.91 4.72
CA ASN A 77 -17.44 12.43 3.65
C ASN A 77 -16.93 11.09 3.07
N VAL A 78 -15.62 10.97 2.83
CA VAL A 78 -14.98 9.73 2.38
C VAL A 78 -15.12 8.61 3.43
N ALA A 79 -15.02 8.91 4.71
CA ALA A 79 -15.23 7.93 5.77
C ALA A 79 -16.65 7.34 5.74
N SER A 80 -17.65 8.14 5.39
CA SER A 80 -19.05 7.68 5.22
C SER A 80 -19.19 6.76 4.00
N ALA A 81 -18.41 6.97 2.94
CA ALA A 81 -18.36 6.12 1.76
C ALA A 81 -17.70 4.76 2.01
N THR A 82 -16.74 4.70 2.94
CA THR A 82 -15.85 3.54 3.12
C THR A 82 -16.59 2.23 3.35
N SER A 83 -17.68 2.25 4.09
CA SER A 83 -18.49 1.04 4.38
C SER A 83 -19.19 0.46 3.15
N GLN A 84 -19.35 1.24 2.08
CA GLN A 84 -20.02 0.86 0.85
C GLN A 84 -19.03 0.39 -0.23
N LEU A 85 -17.73 0.58 0.00
CA LEU A 85 -16.68 0.18 -0.93
C LEU A 85 -16.44 -1.34 -0.90
N PRO A 86 -15.89 -1.94 -1.97
CA PRO A 86 -15.46 -3.34 -1.98
C PRO A 86 -14.48 -3.65 -0.85
N SER A 87 -14.54 -4.88 -0.31
CA SER A 87 -13.69 -5.32 0.81
C SER A 87 -12.20 -5.15 0.56
N GLU A 88 -11.75 -5.36 -0.66
CA GLU A 88 -10.35 -5.19 -1.08
C GLU A 88 -9.91 -3.73 -0.99
N VAL A 89 -10.79 -2.81 -1.37
CA VAL A 89 -10.54 -1.36 -1.28
C VAL A 89 -10.55 -0.90 0.19
N GLN A 90 -11.45 -1.46 1.00
CA GLN A 90 -11.49 -1.18 2.44
C GLN A 90 -10.20 -1.63 3.14
N GLN A 91 -9.63 -2.79 2.75
CA GLN A 91 -8.36 -3.30 3.29
C GLN A 91 -7.15 -2.43 2.91
N VAL A 92 -7.12 -1.91 1.69
CA VAL A 92 -6.09 -0.96 1.22
C VAL A 92 -6.26 0.39 1.91
N GLY A 93 -7.51 0.79 2.12
CA GLY A 93 -7.90 2.08 2.67
C GLY A 93 -7.97 3.19 1.63
N VAL A 94 -8.69 4.26 1.98
CA VAL A 94 -8.80 5.47 1.18
C VAL A 94 -7.97 6.56 1.84
N THR A 95 -7.05 7.16 1.11
CA THR A 95 -6.16 8.20 1.61
C THR A 95 -6.67 9.57 1.16
N THR A 96 -6.87 10.48 2.11
CA THR A 96 -7.23 11.88 1.86
C THR A 96 -6.06 12.77 2.28
N LYS A 97 -5.60 13.64 1.40
CA LYS A 97 -4.50 14.55 1.66
C LYS A 97 -4.79 15.93 1.07
N LYS A 98 -4.38 16.97 1.79
CA LYS A 98 -4.26 18.30 1.20
C LYS A 98 -3.23 18.22 0.06
N SER A 99 -3.59 18.72 -1.09
CA SER A 99 -2.73 18.77 -2.27
C SER A 99 -2.45 20.22 -2.63
N THR A 100 -1.20 20.54 -2.84
CA THR A 100 -0.81 21.75 -3.55
C THR A 100 -0.33 21.29 -4.92
N ASN A 101 -0.92 21.83 -5.99
CA ASN A 101 -0.52 21.49 -7.36
C ASN A 101 0.86 22.06 -7.74
N ASP A 102 1.46 22.84 -6.87
CA ASP A 102 2.74 23.49 -7.11
C ASP A 102 3.89 22.60 -6.65
N MET A 103 4.64 22.07 -7.62
CA MET A 103 5.90 21.38 -7.36
C MET A 103 6.97 22.45 -7.08
N ALA A 104 7.32 22.61 -5.81
CA ALA A 104 8.31 23.62 -5.40
C ALA A 104 9.73 23.24 -5.85
N TYR A 105 10.08 21.95 -5.77
CA TYR A 105 11.43 21.48 -6.07
C TYR A 105 11.46 20.01 -6.47
N MET A 106 12.30 19.68 -7.46
CA MET A 106 12.57 18.30 -7.87
C MET A 106 14.08 18.03 -7.76
N MET A 107 14.43 16.95 -7.07
CA MET A 107 15.81 16.47 -6.93
C MET A 107 15.96 15.10 -7.55
N SER A 108 17.06 14.86 -8.24
CA SER A 108 17.42 13.53 -8.72
C SER A 108 18.67 13.02 -8.01
N PHE A 109 18.63 11.76 -7.61
CA PHE A 109 19.78 11.04 -7.07
C PHE A 109 20.34 10.12 -8.15
N TYR A 110 21.64 10.11 -8.28
CA TYR A 110 22.32 9.22 -9.23
C TYR A 110 23.60 8.67 -8.60
N SER A 111 23.99 7.46 -9.00
CA SER A 111 25.27 6.86 -8.64
C SER A 111 26.26 7.12 -9.79
N PRO A 112 27.32 7.94 -9.61
CA PRO A 112 28.24 8.26 -10.69
C PRO A 112 28.95 7.01 -11.24
N ASP A 113 29.27 6.07 -10.38
CA ASP A 113 30.02 4.85 -10.71
C ASP A 113 29.11 3.64 -10.97
N GLY A 114 27.78 3.82 -10.97
CA GLY A 114 26.82 2.73 -11.13
C GLY A 114 26.84 1.67 -10.02
N THR A 115 27.51 1.96 -8.89
CA THR A 115 27.65 1.04 -7.75
C THR A 115 26.31 0.69 -7.10
N TYR A 116 25.38 1.65 -7.10
CA TYR A 116 24.06 1.49 -6.48
C TYR A 116 22.99 1.49 -7.55
N ASP A 117 22.08 0.52 -7.48
CA ASP A 117 20.93 0.45 -8.36
C ASP A 117 19.82 1.45 -7.98
N ARG A 118 18.83 1.59 -8.84
CA ARG A 118 17.73 2.54 -8.63
C ARG A 118 16.86 2.19 -7.41
N ALA A 119 16.66 0.90 -7.16
CA ALA A 119 15.86 0.44 -6.04
C ALA A 119 16.57 0.73 -4.70
N PHE A 120 17.89 0.53 -4.65
CA PHE A 120 18.70 0.90 -3.48
C PHE A 120 18.62 2.41 -3.22
N MET A 121 18.80 3.23 -4.25
CA MET A 121 18.76 4.69 -4.08
C MET A 121 17.40 5.17 -3.61
N LYS A 122 16.30 4.62 -4.17
CA LYS A 122 14.94 4.92 -3.68
C LYS A 122 14.75 4.51 -2.23
N ASN A 123 15.15 3.30 -1.88
CA ASN A 123 15.06 2.80 -0.50
C ASN A 123 15.86 3.68 0.47
N TYR A 124 17.08 4.04 0.10
CA TYR A 124 17.91 4.96 0.89
C TYR A 124 17.24 6.32 1.08
N ALA A 125 16.70 6.90 0.00
CA ALA A 125 15.98 8.17 0.06
C ALA A 125 14.74 8.08 0.96
N THR A 126 14.01 6.98 0.88
CA THR A 126 12.80 6.75 1.69
C THR A 126 13.13 6.63 3.18
N ILE A 127 14.18 5.88 3.53
CA ILE A 127 14.55 5.63 4.94
C ILE A 127 15.25 6.83 5.57
N TYR A 128 16.17 7.48 4.86
CA TYR A 128 17.08 8.46 5.46
C TYR A 128 16.76 9.91 5.13
N LEU A 129 16.11 10.19 4.00
CA LEU A 129 15.88 11.55 3.52
C LEU A 129 14.44 12.00 3.65
N LEU A 130 13.48 11.13 3.35
CA LEU A 130 12.05 11.47 3.29
C LEU A 130 11.56 12.13 4.57
N ASP A 131 11.82 11.53 5.73
CA ASP A 131 11.36 12.06 7.02
C ASP A 131 12.08 13.36 7.40
N LYS A 132 13.34 13.51 7.03
CA LYS A 132 14.10 14.73 7.28
C LYS A 132 13.55 15.89 6.45
N LEU A 133 13.24 15.62 5.18
CA LEU A 133 12.68 16.63 4.27
C LEU A 133 11.27 17.04 4.68
N LYS A 134 10.42 16.10 5.08
CA LYS A 134 9.05 16.39 5.57
C LYS A 134 9.01 17.25 6.84
N ARG A 135 10.09 17.23 7.64
CA ARG A 135 10.18 18.02 8.87
C ARG A 135 10.69 19.44 8.65
N ILE A 136 11.10 19.80 7.44
CA ILE A 136 11.53 21.15 7.12
C ILE A 136 10.31 22.07 7.10
N ASN A 137 10.38 23.18 7.82
CA ASN A 137 9.29 24.15 7.84
C ASN A 137 9.04 24.73 6.44
N GLY A 138 7.79 24.68 6.00
CA GLY A 138 7.37 25.11 4.65
C GLY A 138 7.30 24.00 3.61
N VAL A 139 7.72 22.77 3.94
CA VAL A 139 7.53 21.59 3.07
C VAL A 139 6.15 20.98 3.35
N GLY A 140 5.28 20.96 2.35
CA GLY A 140 3.93 20.39 2.46
C GLY A 140 3.90 18.87 2.31
N ASP A 141 4.51 18.34 1.26
CA ASP A 141 4.68 16.89 1.04
C ASP A 141 5.99 16.62 0.27
N VAL A 142 6.47 15.39 0.40
CA VAL A 142 7.66 14.90 -0.32
C VAL A 142 7.31 13.55 -0.92
N GLN A 143 7.47 13.43 -2.23
CA GLN A 143 7.25 12.19 -2.96
C GLN A 143 8.59 11.64 -3.47
N VAL A 144 8.81 10.35 -3.27
CA VAL A 144 9.99 9.64 -3.79
C VAL A 144 9.55 8.74 -4.94
N PHE A 145 10.04 9.05 -6.13
CA PHE A 145 9.78 8.27 -7.34
C PHE A 145 10.84 7.20 -7.53
N GLY A 146 10.45 6.06 -8.07
CA GLY A 146 11.35 4.95 -8.40
C GLY A 146 10.72 3.59 -8.07
N SER A 147 11.42 2.53 -8.42
CA SER A 147 10.99 1.17 -8.15
C SER A 147 11.33 0.74 -6.73
N ASP A 148 10.43 0.03 -6.08
CA ASP A 148 10.70 -0.63 -4.79
C ASP A 148 11.30 -2.02 -5.02
N TYR A 149 12.05 -2.50 -4.03
CA TYR A 149 12.37 -3.92 -3.99
C TYR A 149 11.10 -4.74 -3.84
N ALA A 150 10.90 -5.66 -4.76
CA ALA A 150 9.79 -6.58 -4.75
C ALA A 150 10.27 -8.01 -4.95
N MET A 151 9.56 -8.96 -4.36
CA MET A 151 9.77 -10.37 -4.65
C MET A 151 8.95 -10.72 -5.89
N ARG A 152 9.61 -11.10 -6.97
CA ARG A 152 8.98 -11.54 -8.22
C ARG A 152 8.90 -13.06 -8.25
N VAL A 153 7.69 -13.56 -8.44
CA VAL A 153 7.40 -14.98 -8.52
C VAL A 153 6.91 -15.28 -9.93
N TRP A 154 7.76 -15.91 -10.74
CA TRP A 154 7.45 -16.31 -12.11
C TRP A 154 6.89 -17.73 -12.11
N LEU A 155 5.58 -17.85 -12.17
CA LEU A 155 4.90 -19.13 -12.15
C LEU A 155 5.08 -19.87 -13.50
N ASN A 156 5.30 -21.18 -13.42
CA ASN A 156 5.33 -22.05 -14.60
C ASN A 156 3.92 -22.66 -14.80
N PRO A 157 3.19 -22.29 -15.87
CA PRO A 157 1.82 -22.73 -16.06
C PRO A 157 1.72 -24.25 -16.30
N ASP A 158 2.71 -24.86 -16.97
CA ASP A 158 2.71 -26.29 -17.25
C ASP A 158 2.82 -27.11 -15.95
N LYS A 159 3.72 -26.72 -15.06
CA LYS A 159 3.88 -27.35 -13.75
C LYS A 159 2.66 -27.15 -12.85
N LEU A 160 2.02 -25.98 -12.90
CA LEU A 160 0.77 -25.76 -12.17
C LEU A 160 -0.33 -26.68 -12.68
N ALA A 161 -0.48 -26.83 -14.00
CA ALA A 161 -1.46 -27.71 -14.60
C ALA A 161 -1.21 -29.18 -14.25
N GLU A 162 0.04 -29.67 -14.31
CA GLU A 162 0.41 -31.04 -13.92
C GLU A 162 0.03 -31.37 -12.48
N LEU A 163 0.15 -30.39 -11.57
CA LEU A 163 -0.14 -30.57 -10.14
C LEU A 163 -1.58 -30.21 -9.76
N GLY A 164 -2.40 -29.78 -10.74
CA GLY A 164 -3.77 -29.33 -10.51
C GLY A 164 -3.86 -28.12 -9.59
N LEU A 165 -2.91 -27.17 -9.74
CA LEU A 165 -2.82 -25.94 -8.97
C LEU A 165 -3.24 -24.74 -9.81
N THR A 166 -3.84 -23.76 -9.16
CA THR A 166 -4.18 -22.47 -9.76
C THR A 166 -3.30 -21.34 -9.21
N VAL A 167 -3.27 -20.21 -9.91
CA VAL A 167 -2.60 -18.99 -9.41
C VAL A 167 -3.20 -18.52 -8.08
N ALA A 168 -4.51 -18.74 -7.90
CA ALA A 168 -5.20 -18.41 -6.67
C ALA A 168 -4.69 -19.22 -5.47
N ASP A 169 -4.44 -20.53 -5.66
CA ASP A 169 -3.89 -21.39 -4.61
C ASP A 169 -2.49 -20.94 -4.18
N VAL A 170 -1.65 -20.57 -5.15
CA VAL A 170 -0.31 -20.02 -4.87
C VAL A 170 -0.41 -18.71 -4.10
N SER A 171 -1.29 -17.81 -4.52
CA SER A 171 -1.49 -16.51 -3.84
C SER A 171 -2.00 -16.69 -2.41
N ALA A 172 -2.94 -17.63 -2.21
CA ALA A 172 -3.48 -17.95 -0.89
C ALA A 172 -2.39 -18.52 0.03
N ALA A 173 -1.58 -19.47 -0.46
CA ALA A 173 -0.49 -20.07 0.31
C ALA A 173 0.57 -19.04 0.72
N ILE A 174 0.93 -18.13 -0.19
CA ILE A 174 1.87 -17.04 0.14
C ILE A 174 1.26 -16.10 1.19
N LYS A 175 -0.01 -15.71 1.04
CA LYS A 175 -0.70 -14.85 2.02
C LYS A 175 -0.74 -15.49 3.41
N GLU A 176 -1.03 -16.78 3.49
CA GLU A 176 -1.14 -17.52 4.75
C GLU A 176 0.20 -17.63 5.48
N GLN A 177 1.29 -17.88 4.74
CA GLN A 177 2.60 -18.14 5.34
C GLN A 177 3.47 -16.88 5.46
N ASN A 178 3.14 -15.80 4.75
CA ASN A 178 3.87 -14.51 4.84
C ASN A 178 3.16 -13.53 5.80
N VAL A 179 2.80 -14.01 6.98
CA VAL A 179 2.11 -13.21 8.01
C VAL A 179 3.03 -13.00 9.20
N GLN A 180 3.07 -11.77 9.69
CA GLN A 180 3.70 -11.46 10.97
C GLN A 180 2.66 -11.60 12.08
N ALA A 181 2.68 -12.74 12.76
CA ALA A 181 1.82 -12.98 13.90
C ALA A 181 2.57 -12.68 15.22
N PRO A 182 1.91 -12.04 16.20
CA PRO A 182 2.48 -11.91 17.53
C PRO A 182 2.53 -13.29 18.19
N ALA A 183 3.70 -13.70 18.70
CA ALA A 183 3.88 -14.98 19.36
C ALA A 183 3.25 -15.07 20.77
N GLY A 184 2.68 -13.95 21.23
CA GLY A 184 2.19 -13.85 22.59
C GLY A 184 3.30 -13.85 23.65
N THR A 185 2.91 -13.83 24.89
CA THR A 185 3.81 -13.89 26.05
C THR A 185 3.51 -15.12 26.88
N VAL A 186 4.53 -15.90 27.21
CA VAL A 186 4.43 -17.01 28.14
C VAL A 186 4.76 -16.49 29.54
N GLY A 187 3.92 -16.83 30.53
CA GLY A 187 4.11 -16.38 31.90
C GLY A 187 3.47 -15.02 32.23
N ALA A 188 2.50 -14.57 31.42
CA ALA A 188 1.68 -13.40 31.79
C ALA A 188 0.71 -13.75 32.92
N MET A 189 0.51 -12.82 33.90
CA MET A 189 -0.43 -12.98 35.00
C MET A 189 -1.87 -13.22 34.53
N PRO A 190 -2.68 -14.07 35.17
CA PRO A 190 -2.40 -14.78 36.44
C PRO A 190 -1.68 -16.13 36.24
N VAL A 191 -0.57 -16.32 36.95
CA VAL A 191 0.24 -17.56 36.93
C VAL A 191 -0.07 -18.41 38.14
N ASN A 192 -0.39 -19.68 37.93
CA ASN A 192 -0.82 -20.57 39.01
C ASN A 192 0.32 -21.12 39.87
N ASN A 193 1.58 -20.97 39.47
CA ASN A 193 2.74 -21.46 40.18
C ASN A 193 3.96 -20.58 39.95
N GLY A 194 4.26 -19.64 40.82
CA GLY A 194 5.58 -19.09 41.10
C GLY A 194 6.55 -18.76 39.93
N GLN A 195 6.05 -18.62 38.72
CA GLN A 195 6.87 -18.25 37.57
C GLN A 195 7.18 -16.76 37.64
N GLU A 196 8.42 -16.43 37.95
CA GLU A 196 8.90 -15.03 38.08
C GLU A 196 9.33 -14.41 36.76
N LYS A 197 9.33 -15.15 35.64
CA LYS A 197 9.83 -14.66 34.35
C LYS A 197 8.76 -14.70 33.26
N GLN A 198 8.46 -13.56 32.72
CA GLN A 198 7.67 -13.41 31.51
C GLN A 198 8.60 -13.46 30.29
N MET A 199 8.33 -14.36 29.35
CA MET A 199 9.09 -14.50 28.11
C MET A 199 8.17 -14.12 26.93
N SER A 200 8.59 -13.16 26.14
CA SER A 200 7.94 -12.84 24.85
C SER A 200 8.47 -13.78 23.78
N GLY A 201 7.58 -14.53 23.17
CA GLY A 201 7.93 -15.34 22.00
C GLY A 201 8.19 -14.41 20.80
N LYS A 202 9.24 -14.68 20.03
CA LYS A 202 9.47 -14.06 18.72
C LYS A 202 9.27 -15.15 17.67
N ILE A 203 8.27 -15.00 16.83
CA ILE A 203 8.09 -15.84 15.63
C ILE A 203 8.86 -15.15 14.49
N GLU A 204 9.45 -15.94 13.62
CA GLU A 204 9.99 -15.42 12.36
C GLU A 204 8.89 -14.64 11.63
N GLY A 205 9.24 -13.42 11.22
CA GLY A 205 8.30 -12.47 10.63
C GLY A 205 8.00 -12.77 9.17
N ARG A 206 7.74 -11.73 8.41
CA ARG A 206 7.53 -11.84 6.97
C ARG A 206 8.76 -12.42 6.27
N LEU A 207 8.50 -13.22 5.24
CA LEU A 207 9.53 -13.76 4.36
C LEU A 207 10.26 -12.61 3.65
N THR A 208 11.58 -12.66 3.63
CA THR A 208 12.43 -11.58 3.11
C THR A 208 13.35 -12.02 1.99
N THR A 209 13.67 -13.29 1.91
CA THR A 209 14.61 -13.84 0.92
C THR A 209 13.91 -14.72 -0.12
N PRO A 210 14.45 -14.80 -1.36
CA PRO A 210 13.93 -15.73 -2.37
C PRO A 210 13.89 -17.19 -1.90
N GLU A 211 14.82 -17.57 -1.04
CA GLU A 211 14.90 -18.93 -0.48
C GLU A 211 13.74 -19.21 0.47
N GLU A 212 13.44 -18.27 1.36
CA GLU A 212 12.30 -18.38 2.28
C GLU A 212 10.98 -18.45 1.50
N PHE A 213 10.79 -17.59 0.51
CA PHE A 213 9.63 -17.67 -0.39
C PHE A 213 9.57 -19.00 -1.13
N GLY A 214 10.72 -19.52 -1.59
CA GLY A 214 10.81 -20.82 -2.26
C GLY A 214 10.35 -22.00 -1.40
N ASN A 215 10.45 -21.87 -0.10
CA ASN A 215 10.05 -22.91 0.84
C ASN A 215 8.57 -22.87 1.25
N VAL A 216 7.81 -21.85 0.81
CA VAL A 216 6.35 -21.78 1.02
C VAL A 216 5.69 -23.04 0.48
N ILE A 217 4.88 -23.69 1.30
CA ILE A 217 4.17 -24.92 0.95
C ILE A 217 2.85 -24.54 0.29
N ILE A 218 2.66 -24.95 -0.97
CA ILE A 218 1.43 -24.68 -1.72
C ILE A 218 0.41 -25.82 -1.54
N LYS A 219 0.90 -27.07 -1.53
CA LYS A 219 0.03 -28.26 -1.43
C LYS A 219 0.73 -29.34 -0.61
N SER A 220 -0.02 -29.99 0.24
CA SER A 220 0.43 -31.19 0.98
C SER A 220 -0.36 -32.38 0.50
N ASN A 221 0.34 -33.44 0.07
CA ASN A 221 -0.26 -34.75 -0.17
C ASN A 221 -0.16 -35.50 1.15
N GLY A 222 -1.20 -36.25 1.53
CA GLY A 222 -1.31 -36.93 2.82
C GLY A 222 -0.16 -37.89 3.18
N ASP A 223 0.74 -38.21 2.26
CA ASP A 223 1.90 -39.08 2.41
C ASP A 223 3.20 -38.35 2.81
N GLY A 224 3.10 -37.11 3.29
CA GLY A 224 4.26 -36.32 3.72
C GLY A 224 5.03 -35.64 2.56
N GLN A 225 4.52 -35.72 1.34
CA GLN A 225 5.08 -34.98 0.21
C GLN A 225 4.47 -33.58 0.15
N PHE A 226 5.34 -32.56 0.00
CA PHE A 226 4.96 -31.16 -0.08
C PHE A 226 5.37 -30.60 -1.45
N VAL A 227 4.45 -29.89 -2.10
CA VAL A 227 4.75 -29.05 -3.25
C VAL A 227 5.10 -27.67 -2.73
N ARG A 228 6.31 -27.21 -3.01
CA ARG A 228 6.80 -25.91 -2.58
C ARG A 228 6.76 -24.90 -3.74
N LEU A 229 6.77 -23.62 -3.42
CA LEU A 229 6.74 -22.56 -4.42
C LEU A 229 7.90 -22.66 -5.43
N LYS A 230 9.10 -23.02 -4.98
CA LYS A 230 10.27 -23.25 -5.84
C LYS A 230 10.09 -24.36 -6.88
N ASP A 231 9.18 -25.30 -6.65
CA ASP A 231 8.93 -26.44 -7.56
C ASP A 231 8.12 -25.99 -8.77
N VAL A 232 7.29 -24.95 -8.62
CA VAL A 232 6.36 -24.45 -9.63
C VAL A 232 6.68 -23.01 -10.10
N ALA A 233 7.68 -22.35 -9.49
CA ALA A 233 8.02 -20.98 -9.82
C ALA A 233 9.53 -20.71 -9.74
N LYS A 234 9.98 -19.71 -10.51
CA LYS A 234 11.26 -19.04 -10.32
C LYS A 234 11.02 -17.81 -9.44
N ILE A 235 11.86 -17.63 -8.41
CA ILE A 235 11.72 -16.55 -7.45
C ILE A 235 12.99 -15.71 -7.49
N GLU A 236 12.83 -14.41 -7.61
CA GLU A 236 13.95 -13.47 -7.66
C GLU A 236 13.57 -12.13 -7.02
N THR A 237 14.56 -11.45 -6.46
CA THR A 237 14.39 -10.06 -6.03
C THR A 237 14.52 -9.16 -7.24
N GLY A 238 13.56 -8.26 -7.46
CA GLY A 238 13.57 -7.34 -8.59
C GLY A 238 12.96 -5.99 -8.23
N SER A 239 13.14 -5.03 -9.09
CA SER A 239 12.59 -3.67 -9.00
C SER A 239 11.67 -3.38 -10.17
#